data_0f4209b2a23e6516dd5586b8f7bb0f21
#
_entry.id   0f4209b2a23e6516dd5586b8f7bb0f21
#
_cell.length_a   1.000
_cell.length_b   1.000
_cell.length_c   1.000
_cell.angle_alpha   90.00
_cell.angle_beta   90.00
_cell.angle_gamma   90.00
#
_symmetry.space_group_name_H-M   'P 1'
#
loop_
_entity.id
_entity.type
_entity.pdbx_description
1 polymer ?
#
loop_
_entity_poly.entity_id
_entity_poly.type
_entity_poly.pdbx_seq_one_letter_code
_entity_poly.pdbx_strand_id
1 'polypeptide(L)'
;MFYEPIKKNHGLPKNPFNSLVIPRPIGWITSSDPEGVVNLAPYSFFNAVCYSPPTVMFASGAGSGEDGLKDSLRNIEATGEFVCNLVTWENREQMNQTSASVHKDVNELEMTGLTSQPGRLVDVPWVAESPVHLECRHVKSVDLPNWGDKDRYVVVFGEVIGIHIKDDLITEEGLVDVGRMRPLGRLGYNDYTEVDSNTIFTMVRPD
;
A
#
# COMPACT_ATOMS: atom_id res chain seq x y z
N MET A 1 30.65 6.94 -1.19
CA MET A 1 29.94 8.11 -0.64
C MET A 1 29.35 7.71 0.71
N PHE A 2 29.54 8.52 1.76
CA PHE A 2 28.92 8.37 3.08
C PHE A 2 28.24 9.70 3.45
N TYR A 3 27.07 9.61 4.10
CA TYR A 3 26.42 10.78 4.67
C TYR A 3 25.61 10.40 5.92
N GLU A 4 25.35 11.38 6.76
CA GLU A 4 24.51 11.23 7.96
C GLU A 4 23.14 11.86 7.68
N PRO A 5 22.05 11.05 7.64
CA PRO A 5 20.73 11.54 7.22
C PRO A 5 20.23 12.76 8.00
N ILE A 6 20.48 12.81 9.32
CA ILE A 6 20.09 13.94 10.17
C ILE A 6 20.81 15.25 9.79
N LYS A 7 22.03 15.16 9.28
CA LYS A 7 22.81 16.33 8.84
C LYS A 7 22.48 16.77 7.41
N LYS A 8 21.72 15.96 6.66
CA LYS A 8 21.35 16.18 5.25
C LYS A 8 22.58 16.51 4.37
N ASN A 9 23.75 15.94 4.72
CA ASN A 9 25.05 16.30 4.13
C ASN A 9 25.44 15.42 2.93
N HIS A 10 24.47 14.85 2.21
CA HIS A 10 24.71 14.00 1.04
C HIS A 10 25.16 14.76 -0.21
N GLY A 11 24.92 16.07 -0.31
CA GLY A 11 25.32 16.87 -1.47
C GLY A 11 24.59 16.58 -2.78
N LEU A 12 23.56 15.73 -2.77
CA LEU A 12 22.75 15.39 -3.93
C LEU A 12 21.56 16.32 -4.05
N PRO A 13 21.03 16.56 -5.28
CA PRO A 13 19.90 17.45 -5.50
C PRO A 13 18.57 16.92 -4.90
N LYS A 14 18.46 15.60 -4.67
CA LYS A 14 17.32 14.95 -4.05
C LYS A 14 17.77 13.98 -2.99
N ASN A 15 16.93 13.77 -1.95
CA ASN A 15 17.23 12.79 -0.89
C ASN A 15 17.29 11.37 -1.49
N PRO A 16 18.39 10.64 -1.33
CA PRO A 16 18.58 9.33 -1.95
C PRO A 16 17.87 8.19 -1.19
N PHE A 17 17.45 8.39 0.06
CA PHE A 17 16.98 7.31 0.94
C PHE A 17 15.94 6.41 0.28
N ASN A 18 14.90 6.99 -0.32
CA ASN A 18 13.82 6.22 -0.95
C ASN A 18 14.27 5.44 -2.21
N SER A 19 15.46 5.75 -2.74
CA SER A 19 16.06 5.04 -3.88
C SER A 19 16.98 3.90 -3.46
N LEU A 20 17.19 3.68 -2.16
CA LEU A 20 18.08 2.67 -1.61
C LEU A 20 17.34 1.47 -1.01
N VAL A 21 16.05 1.63 -0.72
CA VAL A 21 15.17 0.55 -0.25
C VAL A 21 14.17 0.27 -1.35
N ILE A 22 14.57 -0.57 -2.31
CA ILE A 22 13.84 -0.86 -3.55
C ILE A 22 14.02 -2.32 -3.97
N PRO A 23 13.11 -2.88 -4.80
CA PRO A 23 11.77 -2.36 -5.09
C PRO A 23 10.87 -2.47 -3.85
N ARG A 24 9.97 -1.51 -3.65
CA ARG A 24 8.99 -1.59 -2.57
C ARG A 24 7.64 -2.03 -3.14
N PRO A 25 6.96 -3.02 -2.56
CA PRO A 25 5.58 -3.31 -2.92
C PRO A 25 4.69 -2.12 -2.58
N ILE A 26 3.53 -2.03 -3.23
CA ILE A 26 2.57 -0.95 -3.04
C ILE A 26 1.31 -1.54 -2.43
N GLY A 27 0.98 -1.12 -1.21
CA GLY A 27 -0.33 -1.34 -0.61
C GLY A 27 -1.28 -0.24 -1.09
N TRP A 28 -2.24 -0.58 -1.93
CA TRP A 28 -3.29 0.34 -2.35
C TRP A 28 -4.46 0.17 -1.41
N ILE A 29 -4.53 1.06 -0.42
CA ILE A 29 -5.37 0.87 0.76
C ILE A 29 -6.72 1.53 0.56
N THR A 30 -7.79 0.73 0.60
CA THR A 30 -9.14 1.23 0.84
C THR A 30 -9.43 1.25 2.34
N SER A 31 -10.07 2.28 2.80
CA SER A 31 -10.60 2.45 4.16
C SER A 31 -11.90 3.24 4.10
N SER A 32 -12.74 3.11 5.10
CA SER A 32 -13.97 3.90 5.23
C SER A 32 -13.98 4.62 6.58
N ASP A 33 -14.53 5.82 6.61
CA ASP A 33 -14.83 6.47 7.87
C ASP A 33 -16.08 5.86 8.53
N PRO A 34 -16.43 6.24 9.78
CA PRO A 34 -17.64 5.73 10.42
C PRO A 34 -18.96 6.08 9.71
N GLU A 35 -18.97 7.10 8.87
CA GLU A 35 -20.10 7.52 8.05
C GLU A 35 -20.17 6.77 6.70
N GLY A 36 -19.16 5.93 6.39
CA GLY A 36 -19.08 5.13 5.17
C GLY A 36 -18.44 5.85 3.98
N VAL A 37 -17.81 7.01 4.19
CA VAL A 37 -17.03 7.69 3.12
C VAL A 37 -15.76 6.91 2.86
N VAL A 38 -15.59 6.50 1.60
CA VAL A 38 -14.47 5.66 1.19
C VAL A 38 -13.27 6.51 0.79
N ASN A 39 -12.09 6.12 1.27
CA ASN A 39 -10.81 6.67 0.86
C ASN A 39 -9.95 5.58 0.22
N LEU A 40 -9.23 5.91 -0.84
CA LEU A 40 -8.30 5.02 -1.55
C LEU A 40 -6.97 5.72 -1.78
N ALA A 41 -5.90 5.21 -1.17
CA ALA A 41 -4.57 5.80 -1.30
C ALA A 41 -3.45 4.75 -1.40
N PRO A 42 -2.40 4.97 -2.24
CA PRO A 42 -1.26 4.07 -2.36
C PRO A 42 -0.17 4.38 -1.33
N TYR A 43 0.37 3.33 -0.73
CA TYR A 43 1.48 3.36 0.22
C TYR A 43 2.60 2.43 -0.25
N SER A 44 3.79 3.00 -0.48
CA SER A 44 4.96 2.21 -0.88
C SER A 44 5.90 1.84 0.28
N PHE A 45 5.64 2.32 1.48
CA PHE A 45 6.20 1.73 2.69
C PHE A 45 5.24 0.66 3.19
N PHE A 46 5.17 -0.45 2.47
CA PHE A 46 4.24 -1.55 2.66
C PHE A 46 5.00 -2.87 2.59
N ASN A 47 4.64 -3.84 3.44
CA ASN A 47 5.18 -5.20 3.37
C ASN A 47 4.34 -6.19 4.19
N ALA A 48 4.52 -7.50 3.88
CA ALA A 48 4.15 -8.59 4.78
C ALA A 48 5.21 -8.72 5.90
N VAL A 49 4.78 -8.89 7.15
CA VAL A 49 5.69 -8.89 8.31
C VAL A 49 5.54 -10.11 9.22
N CYS A 50 4.45 -10.87 9.08
CA CYS A 50 4.23 -12.10 9.82
C CYS A 50 3.48 -13.10 8.95
N TYR A 51 3.77 -14.37 9.14
CA TYR A 51 3.14 -15.46 8.41
C TYR A 51 2.00 -16.13 9.20
N SER A 52 2.09 -16.13 10.53
CA SER A 52 1.09 -16.76 11.40
C SER A 52 0.88 -15.95 12.68
N PRO A 53 -0.22 -15.18 12.76
CA PRO A 53 -1.21 -14.92 11.70
C PRO A 53 -0.61 -14.09 10.55
N PRO A 54 -1.16 -14.23 9.32
CA PRO A 54 -0.73 -13.40 8.20
C PRO A 54 -0.92 -11.93 8.52
N THR A 55 0.14 -11.15 8.48
CA THR A 55 0.11 -9.75 8.88
C THR A 55 0.84 -8.89 7.87
N VAL A 56 0.22 -7.79 7.50
CA VAL A 56 0.82 -6.75 6.67
C VAL A 56 1.04 -5.47 7.46
N MET A 57 1.94 -4.62 6.97
CA MET A 57 2.12 -3.28 7.51
C MET A 57 2.22 -2.26 6.39
N PHE A 58 1.80 -1.03 6.68
CA PHE A 58 2.18 0.14 5.88
C PHE A 58 2.50 1.33 6.78
N ALA A 59 3.35 2.24 6.30
CA ALA A 59 3.64 3.47 7.01
C ALA A 59 2.88 4.64 6.38
N SER A 60 2.06 5.31 7.18
CA SER A 60 1.40 6.57 6.87
C SER A 60 2.29 7.72 7.29
N GLY A 61 2.60 8.61 6.35
CA GLY A 61 3.27 9.88 6.66
C GLY A 61 2.28 10.96 7.05
N ALA A 62 2.78 12.19 7.12
CA ALA A 62 1.97 13.36 7.38
C ALA A 62 0.83 13.53 6.36
N GLY A 63 -0.32 13.90 6.86
CA GLY A 63 -1.50 14.28 6.09
C GLY A 63 -1.64 15.80 5.95
N SER A 64 -2.57 16.22 5.10
CA SER A 64 -2.94 17.62 4.89
C SER A 64 -4.06 18.10 5.83
N GLY A 65 -4.67 17.21 6.61
CA GLY A 65 -5.71 17.54 7.57
C GLY A 65 -5.21 18.41 8.73
N GLU A 66 -6.11 19.06 9.47
CA GLU A 66 -5.79 19.91 10.62
C GLU A 66 -5.06 19.13 11.74
N ASP A 67 -5.33 17.85 11.87
CA ASP A 67 -4.70 16.91 12.80
C ASP A 67 -3.36 16.35 12.32
N GLY A 68 -2.93 16.69 11.08
CA GLY A 68 -1.71 16.19 10.44
C GLY A 68 -1.77 14.70 10.05
N LEU A 69 -2.95 14.07 10.09
CA LEU A 69 -3.13 12.67 9.74
C LEU A 69 -3.63 12.53 8.28
N LYS A 70 -3.32 11.40 7.68
CA LYS A 70 -3.95 10.97 6.43
C LYS A 70 -5.28 10.28 6.71
N ASP A 71 -6.22 10.40 5.78
CA ASP A 71 -7.57 9.83 5.93
C ASP A 71 -7.54 8.31 6.13
N SER A 72 -6.69 7.57 5.42
CA SER A 72 -6.53 6.14 5.64
C SER A 72 -6.18 5.77 7.10
N LEU A 73 -5.26 6.52 7.72
CA LEU A 73 -4.90 6.28 9.13
C LEU A 73 -6.06 6.57 10.07
N ARG A 74 -6.70 7.74 9.88
CA ARG A 74 -7.87 8.16 10.68
C ARG A 74 -9.00 7.14 10.58
N ASN A 75 -9.35 6.74 9.38
CA ASN A 75 -10.41 5.78 9.12
C ASN A 75 -10.12 4.43 9.79
N ILE A 76 -8.89 3.89 9.59
CA ILE A 76 -8.49 2.60 10.17
C ILE A 76 -8.46 2.62 11.69
N GLU A 77 -7.99 3.70 12.31
CA GLU A 77 -8.01 3.83 13.78
C GLU A 77 -9.44 3.97 14.32
N ALA A 78 -10.37 4.53 13.55
CA ALA A 78 -11.76 4.68 13.94
C ALA A 78 -12.60 3.42 13.72
N THR A 79 -12.41 2.71 12.59
CA THR A 79 -13.26 1.56 12.19
C THR A 79 -12.61 0.21 12.47
N GLY A 80 -11.30 0.15 12.58
CA GLY A 80 -10.57 -1.09 12.82
C GLY A 80 -10.38 -1.97 11.58
N GLU A 81 -10.70 -1.48 10.38
CA GLU A 81 -10.74 -2.30 9.16
C GLU A 81 -10.13 -1.57 7.95
N PHE A 82 -9.57 -2.34 7.01
CA PHE A 82 -9.10 -1.85 5.73
C PHE A 82 -8.90 -2.99 4.73
N VAL A 83 -8.76 -2.64 3.44
CA VAL A 83 -8.39 -3.61 2.41
C VAL A 83 -7.12 -3.15 1.70
N CYS A 84 -6.18 -4.08 1.50
CA CYS A 84 -5.04 -3.88 0.61
C CYS A 84 -5.39 -4.42 -0.77
N ASN A 85 -5.43 -3.56 -1.77
CA ASN A 85 -5.61 -3.94 -3.15
C ASN A 85 -4.25 -4.03 -3.84
N LEU A 86 -4.03 -5.03 -4.68
CA LEU A 86 -2.78 -5.17 -5.42
C LEU A 86 -2.74 -4.18 -6.59
N VAL A 87 -1.64 -3.45 -6.70
CA VAL A 87 -1.36 -2.59 -7.85
C VAL A 87 -0.64 -3.39 -8.93
N THR A 88 -1.17 -3.33 -10.14
CA THR A 88 -0.62 -3.98 -11.34
C THR A 88 -0.30 -2.97 -12.44
N TRP A 89 0.31 -3.43 -13.50
CA TRP A 89 0.55 -2.59 -14.69
C TRP A 89 -0.75 -2.01 -15.25
N GLU A 90 -1.84 -2.77 -15.22
CA GLU A 90 -3.13 -2.41 -15.82
C GLU A 90 -3.82 -1.24 -15.10
N ASN A 91 -3.69 -1.17 -13.77
CA ASN A 91 -4.34 -0.13 -12.95
C ASN A 91 -3.38 0.96 -12.43
N ARG A 92 -2.14 1.03 -12.98
CA ARG A 92 -1.09 1.96 -12.53
C ARG A 92 -1.46 3.45 -12.63
N GLU A 93 -2.20 3.82 -13.68
CA GLU A 93 -2.59 5.21 -13.91
C GLU A 93 -3.62 5.66 -12.87
N GLN A 94 -4.62 4.83 -12.60
CA GLN A 94 -5.63 5.09 -11.57
C GLN A 94 -4.99 5.15 -10.19
N MET A 95 -4.11 4.18 -9.87
CA MET A 95 -3.36 4.19 -8.62
C MET A 95 -2.56 5.49 -8.46
N ASN A 96 -1.89 5.94 -9.50
CA ASN A 96 -1.13 7.19 -9.44
C ASN A 96 -2.04 8.41 -9.22
N GLN A 97 -3.23 8.44 -9.83
CA GLN A 97 -4.21 9.50 -9.63
C GLN A 97 -4.72 9.54 -8.18
N THR A 98 -4.96 8.38 -7.54
CA THR A 98 -5.37 8.30 -6.12
C THR A 98 -4.26 8.68 -5.14
N SER A 99 -3.05 9.01 -5.61
CA SER A 99 -1.98 9.57 -4.78
C SER A 99 -2.11 11.09 -4.57
N ALA A 100 -3.03 11.74 -5.27
CA ALA A 100 -3.27 13.18 -5.14
C ALA A 100 -3.83 13.52 -3.76
N SER A 101 -3.44 14.69 -3.24
CA SER A 101 -4.04 15.23 -2.02
C SER A 101 -5.38 15.89 -2.38
N VAL A 102 -6.47 15.24 -2.06
CA VAL A 102 -7.84 15.73 -2.29
C VAL A 102 -8.53 16.04 -0.95
N HIS A 103 -9.70 16.66 -1.00
CA HIS A 103 -10.50 16.89 0.21
C HIS A 103 -11.05 15.55 0.72
N LYS A 104 -11.17 15.39 2.05
CA LYS A 104 -11.61 14.18 2.71
C LYS A 104 -12.98 13.62 2.25
N ASP A 105 -13.85 14.48 1.72
CA ASP A 105 -15.18 14.11 1.22
C ASP A 105 -15.15 13.61 -0.25
N VAL A 106 -13.95 13.53 -0.85
CA VAL A 106 -13.76 13.01 -2.21
C VAL A 106 -13.48 11.52 -2.13
N ASN A 107 -14.33 10.73 -2.80
CA ASN A 107 -14.10 9.30 -3.00
C ASN A 107 -13.15 9.12 -4.19
N GLU A 108 -11.91 8.72 -3.95
CA GLU A 108 -10.89 8.56 -5.01
C GLU A 108 -11.24 7.41 -5.97
N LEU A 109 -11.99 6.41 -5.55
CA LEU A 109 -12.51 5.36 -6.45
C LEU A 109 -13.38 5.98 -7.55
N GLU A 110 -14.37 6.77 -7.15
CA GLU A 110 -15.26 7.45 -8.09
C GLU A 110 -14.52 8.47 -8.96
N MET A 111 -13.62 9.25 -8.34
CA MET A 111 -12.81 10.26 -9.04
C MET A 111 -11.99 9.65 -10.17
N THR A 112 -11.53 8.41 -10.00
CA THR A 112 -10.67 7.70 -10.97
C THR A 112 -11.42 6.74 -11.88
N GLY A 113 -12.76 6.67 -11.75
CA GLY A 113 -13.60 5.77 -12.54
C GLY A 113 -13.43 4.29 -12.20
N LEU A 114 -12.88 3.99 -11.02
CA LEU A 114 -12.76 2.63 -10.52
C LEU A 114 -14.08 2.14 -9.95
N THR A 115 -14.28 0.82 -10.00
CA THR A 115 -15.48 0.16 -9.47
C THR A 115 -15.21 -0.38 -8.08
N SER A 116 -16.08 -0.04 -7.12
CA SER A 116 -16.04 -0.64 -5.79
C SER A 116 -16.81 -1.96 -5.76
N GLN A 117 -16.31 -2.90 -4.96
CA GLN A 117 -17.01 -4.12 -4.61
C GLN A 117 -17.06 -4.24 -3.07
N PRO A 118 -18.15 -4.73 -2.47
CA PRO A 118 -18.24 -4.84 -1.02
C PRO A 118 -17.23 -5.86 -0.47
N GLY A 119 -16.69 -5.57 0.68
CA GLY A 119 -15.89 -6.54 1.46
C GLY A 119 -16.76 -7.76 1.83
N ARG A 120 -16.12 -8.86 2.15
CA ARG A 120 -16.78 -10.10 2.57
C ARG A 120 -16.72 -10.31 4.10
N LEU A 121 -15.61 -9.90 4.71
CA LEU A 121 -15.35 -10.06 6.14
C LEU A 121 -15.13 -8.72 6.84
N VAL A 122 -15.07 -7.62 6.07
CA VAL A 122 -14.94 -6.23 6.54
C VAL A 122 -15.98 -5.36 5.84
N ASP A 123 -16.39 -4.26 6.48
CA ASP A 123 -17.33 -3.30 5.90
C ASP A 123 -16.66 -2.27 4.96
N VAL A 124 -15.42 -2.53 4.58
CA VAL A 124 -14.64 -1.69 3.67
C VAL A 124 -14.66 -2.29 2.26
N PRO A 125 -14.99 -1.50 1.22
CA PRO A 125 -15.00 -2.00 -0.15
C PRO A 125 -13.58 -2.17 -0.70
N TRP A 126 -13.45 -2.95 -1.79
CA TRP A 126 -12.21 -3.16 -2.53
C TRP A 126 -12.34 -2.74 -4.01
N VAL A 127 -11.23 -2.57 -4.68
CA VAL A 127 -11.13 -2.11 -6.08
C VAL A 127 -11.34 -3.29 -7.02
N ALA A 128 -12.43 -3.33 -7.77
CA ALA A 128 -12.79 -4.45 -8.66
C ALA A 128 -11.73 -4.73 -9.76
N GLU A 129 -11.02 -3.72 -10.20
CA GLU A 129 -9.96 -3.80 -11.21
C GLU A 129 -8.67 -4.42 -10.67
N SER A 130 -8.48 -4.45 -9.34
CA SER A 130 -7.35 -5.15 -8.73
C SER A 130 -7.58 -6.67 -8.78
N PRO A 131 -6.53 -7.47 -9.07
CA PRO A 131 -6.70 -8.92 -9.15
C PRO A 131 -6.55 -9.64 -7.81
N VAL A 132 -6.04 -8.98 -6.78
CA VAL A 132 -5.84 -9.54 -5.44
C VAL A 132 -6.22 -8.52 -4.38
N HIS A 133 -6.94 -8.98 -3.34
CA HIS A 133 -7.35 -8.15 -2.21
C HIS A 133 -7.07 -8.88 -0.90
N LEU A 134 -6.57 -8.14 0.07
CA LEU A 134 -6.34 -8.62 1.43
C LEU A 134 -7.28 -7.83 2.35
N GLU A 135 -8.30 -8.48 2.87
CA GLU A 135 -9.17 -7.91 3.89
C GLU A 135 -8.47 -7.98 5.24
N CYS A 136 -8.36 -6.85 5.91
CA CYS A 136 -7.53 -6.70 7.09
C CYS A 136 -8.29 -6.13 8.27
N ARG A 137 -8.00 -6.66 9.47
CA ARG A 137 -8.32 -6.03 10.75
C ARG A 137 -7.11 -5.30 11.30
N HIS A 138 -7.33 -4.10 11.78
CA HIS A 138 -6.32 -3.30 12.46
C HIS A 138 -5.84 -4.01 13.74
N VAL A 139 -4.54 -4.21 13.86
CA VAL A 139 -3.92 -4.79 15.05
C VAL A 139 -3.42 -3.72 15.99
N LYS A 140 -2.66 -2.78 15.44
CA LYS A 140 -2.14 -1.61 16.15
C LYS A 140 -1.51 -0.60 15.21
N SER A 141 -1.41 0.62 15.69
CA SER A 141 -0.59 1.69 15.10
C SER A 141 0.62 1.97 16.00
N VAL A 142 1.77 2.22 15.39
CA VAL A 142 3.01 2.53 16.09
C VAL A 142 3.58 3.83 15.57
N ASP A 143 3.63 4.84 16.44
CA ASP A 143 4.29 6.11 16.13
C ASP A 143 5.79 5.91 15.93
N LEU A 144 6.32 6.48 14.86
CA LEU A 144 7.75 6.52 14.61
C LEU A 144 8.37 7.79 15.21
N PRO A 145 9.63 7.71 15.68
CA PRO A 145 10.33 8.92 16.13
C PRO A 145 10.50 9.90 14.96
N ASN A 146 10.34 11.17 15.24
CA ASN A 146 10.64 12.26 14.33
C ASN A 146 11.78 13.15 14.88
N TRP A 147 12.41 13.93 14.01
CA TRP A 147 13.54 14.78 14.41
C TRP A 147 13.10 16.23 14.76
N GLY A 148 11.92 16.37 15.36
CA GLY A 148 11.38 17.67 15.75
C GLY A 148 10.46 18.31 14.71
N ASP A 149 10.18 17.61 13.63
CA ASP A 149 9.14 17.99 12.66
C ASP A 149 7.75 17.78 13.30
N LYS A 150 6.78 18.58 12.89
CA LYS A 150 5.39 18.43 13.35
C LYS A 150 4.69 17.22 12.72
N ASP A 151 5.31 16.62 11.72
CA ASP A 151 4.76 15.53 10.96
C ASP A 151 4.73 14.24 11.78
N ARG A 152 3.57 13.62 11.89
CA ARG A 152 3.40 12.32 12.52
C ARG A 152 3.60 11.22 11.46
N TYR A 153 4.49 10.28 11.74
CA TYR A 153 4.70 9.08 10.94
C TYR A 153 4.28 7.86 11.74
N VAL A 154 3.40 7.04 11.19
CA VAL A 154 2.79 5.91 11.90
C VAL A 154 2.87 4.66 11.05
N VAL A 155 3.31 3.55 11.64
CA VAL A 155 3.19 2.22 11.04
C VAL A 155 1.90 1.58 11.50
N VAL A 156 1.03 1.25 10.55
CA VAL A 156 -0.21 0.52 10.76
C VAL A 156 0.04 -0.97 10.50
N PHE A 157 -0.36 -1.82 11.43
CA PHE A 157 -0.32 -3.28 11.30
C PHE A 157 -1.74 -3.81 11.17
N GLY A 158 -1.96 -4.69 10.18
CA GLY A 158 -3.23 -5.36 9.95
C GLY A 158 -3.07 -6.87 9.83
N GLU A 159 -3.90 -7.62 10.57
CA GLU A 159 -4.07 -9.05 10.37
C GLU A 159 -4.90 -9.28 9.11
N VAL A 160 -4.39 -10.08 8.18
CA VAL A 160 -5.11 -10.48 6.98
C VAL A 160 -6.08 -11.60 7.34
N ILE A 161 -7.37 -11.29 7.31
CA ILE A 161 -8.46 -12.21 7.67
C ILE A 161 -9.17 -12.81 6.46
N GLY A 162 -8.98 -12.23 5.26
CA GLY A 162 -9.52 -12.70 4.00
C GLY A 162 -8.59 -12.39 2.83
N ILE A 163 -8.50 -13.30 1.88
CA ILE A 163 -7.69 -13.14 0.66
C ILE A 163 -8.56 -13.49 -0.53
N HIS A 164 -8.66 -12.54 -1.48
CA HIS A 164 -9.29 -12.75 -2.77
C HIS A 164 -8.21 -12.76 -3.84
N ILE A 165 -8.27 -13.73 -4.73
CA ILE A 165 -7.40 -13.87 -5.90
C ILE A 165 -8.31 -14.17 -7.09
N LYS A 166 -8.14 -13.47 -8.22
CA LYS A 166 -8.85 -13.81 -9.45
C LYS A 166 -8.48 -15.22 -9.90
N ASP A 167 -9.47 -16.04 -10.22
CA ASP A 167 -9.28 -17.47 -10.55
C ASP A 167 -8.33 -17.68 -11.74
N ASP A 168 -8.32 -16.77 -12.70
CA ASP A 168 -7.45 -16.81 -13.87
C ASP A 168 -5.96 -16.58 -13.56
N LEU A 169 -5.63 -16.19 -12.34
CA LEU A 169 -4.25 -16.11 -11.83
C LEU A 169 -3.77 -17.40 -11.15
N ILE A 170 -4.62 -18.41 -11.02
CA ILE A 170 -4.23 -19.69 -10.45
C ILE A 170 -3.88 -20.63 -11.60
N THR A 171 -2.65 -21.14 -11.59
CA THR A 171 -2.19 -22.11 -12.59
C THR A 171 -2.84 -23.49 -12.39
N GLU A 172 -2.72 -24.39 -13.38
CA GLU A 172 -3.24 -25.77 -13.26
C GLU A 172 -2.60 -26.54 -12.11
N GLU A 173 -1.36 -26.19 -11.74
CA GLU A 173 -0.64 -26.77 -10.59
C GLU A 173 -1.06 -26.15 -9.25
N GLY A 174 -1.97 -25.17 -9.24
CA GLY A 174 -2.46 -24.50 -8.01
C GLY A 174 -1.52 -23.43 -7.48
N LEU A 175 -0.66 -22.84 -8.33
CA LEU A 175 0.23 -21.74 -7.96
C LEU A 175 -0.31 -20.40 -8.47
N VAL A 176 0.05 -19.31 -7.80
CA VAL A 176 -0.26 -17.96 -8.26
C VAL A 176 0.71 -17.57 -9.37
N ASP A 177 0.21 -17.23 -10.55
CA ASP A 177 1.00 -16.74 -11.69
C ASP A 177 1.37 -15.27 -11.48
N VAL A 178 2.50 -15.03 -10.81
CA VAL A 178 3.02 -13.70 -10.52
C VAL A 178 3.40 -12.94 -11.79
N GLY A 179 3.92 -13.65 -12.81
CA GLY A 179 4.30 -13.05 -14.09
C GLY A 179 3.09 -12.52 -14.88
N ARG A 180 1.99 -13.25 -14.88
CA ARG A 180 0.72 -12.83 -15.48
C ARG A 180 0.05 -11.70 -14.66
N MET A 181 0.20 -11.72 -13.36
CA MET A 181 -0.37 -10.71 -12.45
C MET A 181 0.26 -9.32 -12.63
N ARG A 182 1.54 -9.23 -13.02
CA ARG A 182 2.30 -8.01 -13.32
C ARG A 182 2.24 -6.95 -12.22
N PRO A 183 2.58 -7.30 -10.94
CA PRO A 183 2.53 -6.36 -9.84
C PRO A 183 3.57 -5.24 -10.00
N LEU A 184 3.22 -4.03 -9.53
CA LEU A 184 4.13 -2.89 -9.53
C LEU A 184 4.94 -2.80 -8.25
N GLY A 185 6.20 -2.38 -8.41
CA GLY A 185 7.07 -1.95 -7.33
C GLY A 185 7.46 -0.48 -7.47
N ARG A 186 7.47 0.24 -6.34
CA ARG A 186 7.98 1.61 -6.28
C ARG A 186 9.51 1.59 -6.19
N LEU A 187 10.16 2.38 -7.02
CA LEU A 187 11.59 2.66 -6.95
C LEU A 187 11.86 4.01 -6.27
N GLY A 188 12.95 4.67 -6.64
CA GLY A 188 13.25 6.01 -6.17
C GLY A 188 12.57 7.10 -7.00
N TYR A 189 12.44 8.26 -6.41
CA TYR A 189 11.90 9.48 -7.03
C TYR A 189 10.53 9.25 -7.65
N ASN A 190 10.40 9.26 -8.99
CA ASN A 190 9.15 9.04 -9.71
C ASN A 190 9.10 7.69 -10.45
N ASP A 191 10.10 6.82 -10.22
CA ASP A 191 10.27 5.61 -10.97
C ASP A 191 9.50 4.44 -10.33
N TYR A 192 9.05 3.54 -11.17
CA TYR A 192 8.40 2.27 -10.84
C TYR A 192 9.02 1.14 -11.63
N THR A 193 8.79 -0.07 -11.21
CA THR A 193 9.09 -1.30 -11.94
C THR A 193 7.86 -2.20 -11.94
N GLU A 194 7.74 -3.04 -12.93
CA GLU A 194 6.80 -4.16 -12.89
C GLU A 194 7.56 -5.48 -12.74
N VAL A 195 6.86 -6.47 -12.21
CA VAL A 195 7.33 -7.86 -12.22
C VAL A 195 6.58 -8.59 -13.30
N ASP A 196 7.29 -9.08 -14.31
CA ASP A 196 6.74 -9.88 -15.38
C ASP A 196 7.52 -11.20 -15.55
N SER A 197 7.09 -12.06 -16.45
CA SER A 197 7.72 -13.37 -16.67
C SER A 197 9.18 -13.28 -17.11
N ASN A 198 9.64 -12.14 -17.67
CA ASN A 198 11.02 -11.96 -18.11
C ASN A 198 11.93 -11.50 -16.97
N THR A 199 11.37 -10.97 -15.89
CA THR A 199 12.11 -10.46 -14.73
C THR A 199 12.19 -11.48 -13.58
N ILE A 200 11.43 -12.56 -13.66
CA ILE A 200 11.38 -13.62 -12.63
C ILE A 200 12.47 -14.65 -12.90
N PHE A 201 13.22 -15.00 -11.86
CA PHE A 201 14.17 -16.11 -11.89
C PHE A 201 14.07 -16.92 -10.59
N THR A 202 14.40 -18.20 -10.68
CA THR A 202 14.32 -19.13 -9.56
C THR A 202 15.66 -19.27 -8.85
N MET A 203 15.63 -19.17 -7.52
CA MET A 203 16.76 -19.55 -6.66
C MET A 203 16.28 -20.54 -5.60
N VAL A 204 16.96 -21.68 -5.51
CA VAL A 204 16.70 -22.68 -4.48
C VAL A 204 17.50 -22.30 -3.23
N ARG A 205 16.84 -22.35 -2.07
CA ARG A 205 17.52 -22.12 -0.79
C ARG A 205 18.52 -23.27 -0.54
N PRO A 206 19.77 -23.00 -0.18
CA PRO A 206 20.69 -24.04 0.25
C PRO A 206 20.18 -24.74 1.53
N ASP A 207 20.48 -26.03 1.62
CA ASP A 207 20.21 -26.85 2.82
C ASP A 207 21.06 -26.43 4.01
#